data_dd90cfe00382f9d43d5fc8e129fc7c3c
#
_entry.id   dd90cfe00382f9d43d5fc8e129fc7c3c
#
_cell.length_a   1.000
_cell.length_b   1.000
_cell.length_c   1.000
_cell.angle_alpha   90.00
_cell.angle_beta   90.00
_cell.angle_gamma   90.00
#
_symmetry.space_group_name_H-M   'P 1'
#
loop_
_entity.id
_entity.type
_entity.pdbx_description
1 polymer ?
#
loop_
_entity_poly.entity_id
_entity_poly.type
_entity_poly.pdbx_seq_one_letter_code
_entity_poly.pdbx_strand_id
1 'polypeptide(L)'
;MRREAAVETRALVKRFGTFTAVDGVTLEIAPGEVFGFLGPNGAGKTTTIRILCGLLEPTSGEARVNGYDVAAEPERVKQSIGYMSQKFSLYDDLTVEENLEFFSMVYGVPRERRKERQEFALRMAGLENERRKMTRELAGGWKQRLALGCAVLHEPPVLFLDEPTSGVDPLARRRFWDLIYEMAEGGAAVLVSTHYMDEAEYCGRLALMHRGRVVALGSPAELRAQCAGARTMEDVFAACIEREEALRG
;
A
#
# COMPACT_ATOMS: atom_id res chain seq x y z
N MET A 1 14.57 6.34 22.57
CA MET A 1 13.11 6.59 22.39
C MET A 1 12.64 5.68 21.27
N ARG A 2 11.66 4.80 21.50
CA ARG A 2 10.99 4.08 20.39
C ARG A 2 10.33 5.17 19.53
N ARG A 3 10.62 5.22 18.25
CA ARG A 3 9.82 6.02 17.30
C ARG A 3 8.41 5.44 17.34
N GLU A 4 7.39 6.26 17.50
CA GLU A 4 6.00 5.81 17.36
C GLU A 4 5.81 5.20 15.98
N ALA A 5 5.12 4.05 15.93
CA ALA A 5 4.81 3.38 14.67
C ALA A 5 3.86 4.26 13.83
N ALA A 6 4.12 4.33 12.53
CA ALA A 6 3.21 5.02 11.60
C ALA A 6 1.93 4.21 11.38
N VAL A 7 2.03 2.87 11.41
CA VAL A 7 0.90 1.93 11.37
C VAL A 7 1.09 0.88 12.43
N GLU A 8 0.06 0.57 13.20
CA GLU A 8 0.05 -0.49 14.20
C GLU A 8 -1.27 -1.25 14.13
N THR A 9 -1.19 -2.59 14.19
CA THR A 9 -2.37 -3.45 14.39
C THR A 9 -2.12 -4.45 15.50
N ARG A 10 -3.16 -4.77 16.27
CA ARG A 10 -3.13 -5.77 17.35
C ARG A 10 -4.32 -6.71 17.22
N ALA A 11 -4.03 -7.98 16.93
CA ALA A 11 -5.03 -9.04 16.76
C ALA A 11 -6.23 -8.62 15.91
N LEU A 12 -5.96 -7.90 14.79
CA LEU A 12 -6.99 -7.34 13.92
C LEU A 12 -7.79 -8.45 13.25
N VAL A 13 -9.11 -8.38 13.34
CA VAL A 13 -10.04 -9.36 12.76
C VAL A 13 -11.10 -8.68 11.91
N LYS A 14 -11.40 -9.26 10.75
CA LYS A 14 -12.56 -8.91 9.92
C LYS A 14 -13.33 -10.14 9.49
N ARG A 15 -14.63 -10.16 9.82
CA ARG A 15 -15.57 -11.21 9.41
C ARG A 15 -16.66 -10.62 8.52
N PHE A 16 -17.09 -11.39 7.55
CA PHE A 16 -18.25 -11.15 6.70
C PHE A 16 -19.17 -12.36 6.84
N GLY A 17 -20.20 -12.26 7.70
CA GLY A 17 -21.00 -13.42 8.09
C GLY A 17 -20.12 -14.51 8.70
N THR A 18 -20.09 -15.69 8.10
CA THR A 18 -19.29 -16.84 8.53
C THR A 18 -17.85 -16.82 7.99
N PHE A 19 -17.56 -15.97 7.00
CA PHE A 19 -16.24 -15.89 6.38
C PHE A 19 -15.33 -14.92 7.15
N THR A 20 -14.16 -15.40 7.57
CA THR A 20 -13.12 -14.57 8.20
C THR A 20 -12.09 -14.16 7.16
N ALA A 21 -12.11 -12.88 6.76
CA ALA A 21 -11.21 -12.32 5.76
C ALA A 21 -9.87 -11.85 6.33
N VAL A 22 -9.85 -11.45 7.60
CA VAL A 22 -8.65 -11.07 8.36
C VAL A 22 -8.75 -11.74 9.72
N ASP A 23 -7.72 -12.44 10.16
CA ASP A 23 -7.75 -13.29 11.34
C ASP A 23 -6.49 -13.07 12.22
N GLY A 24 -6.60 -12.14 13.17
CA GLY A 24 -5.58 -11.89 14.18
C GLY A 24 -4.32 -11.20 13.68
N VAL A 25 -4.41 -10.33 12.65
CA VAL A 25 -3.24 -9.65 12.08
C VAL A 25 -2.65 -8.67 13.09
N THR A 26 -1.37 -8.88 13.44
CA THR A 26 -0.58 -8.01 14.31
C THR A 26 0.70 -7.61 13.60
N LEU A 27 0.91 -6.29 13.41
CA LEU A 27 2.10 -5.73 12.77
C LEU A 27 2.34 -4.28 13.21
N GLU A 28 3.56 -3.84 12.97
CA GLU A 28 4.02 -2.46 13.15
C GLU A 28 4.80 -2.03 11.90
N ILE A 29 4.58 -0.79 11.43
CA ILE A 29 5.33 -0.18 10.33
C ILE A 29 5.89 1.16 10.84
N ALA A 30 7.19 1.34 10.67
CA ALA A 30 7.87 2.57 11.10
C ALA A 30 7.74 3.70 10.05
N PRO A 31 7.85 4.98 10.44
CA PRO A 31 8.02 6.07 9.49
C PRO A 31 9.25 5.85 8.59
N GLY A 32 9.12 6.10 7.30
CA GLY A 32 10.18 5.89 6.30
C GLY A 32 10.43 4.42 5.92
N GLU A 33 9.58 3.50 6.37
CA GLU A 33 9.67 2.09 6.03
C GLU A 33 8.88 1.74 4.77
N VAL A 34 9.47 0.94 3.88
CA VAL A 34 8.76 0.27 2.79
C VAL A 34 8.42 -1.14 3.25
N PHE A 35 7.14 -1.37 3.52
CA PHE A 35 6.60 -2.62 4.05
C PHE A 35 5.75 -3.36 3.02
N GLY A 36 6.04 -4.64 2.80
CA GLY A 36 5.34 -5.49 1.85
C GLY A 36 4.21 -6.31 2.50
N PHE A 37 3.04 -6.33 1.86
CA PHE A 37 1.96 -7.29 2.11
C PHE A 37 1.89 -8.26 0.95
N LEU A 38 2.48 -9.46 1.10
CA LEU A 38 2.59 -10.45 0.05
C LEU A 38 1.67 -11.64 0.29
N GLY A 39 1.11 -12.17 -0.79
CA GLY A 39 0.27 -13.37 -0.73
C GLY A 39 -0.69 -13.47 -1.91
N PRO A 40 -1.34 -14.63 -2.10
CA PRO A 40 -2.25 -14.85 -3.21
C PRO A 40 -3.50 -13.95 -3.12
N ASN A 41 -4.27 -13.92 -4.21
CA ASN A 41 -5.57 -13.27 -4.22
C ASN A 41 -6.49 -13.94 -3.18
N GLY A 42 -7.25 -13.11 -2.45
CA GLY A 42 -8.10 -13.59 -1.36
C GLY A 42 -7.37 -13.85 -0.03
N ALA A 43 -6.06 -13.60 0.08
CA ALA A 43 -5.31 -13.77 1.34
C ALA A 43 -5.69 -12.77 2.45
N GLY A 44 -6.47 -11.72 2.14
CA GLY A 44 -6.88 -10.70 3.12
C GLY A 44 -6.15 -9.37 3.01
N LYS A 45 -5.18 -9.21 2.08
CA LYS A 45 -4.37 -7.99 1.90
C LYS A 45 -5.22 -6.73 1.72
N THR A 46 -6.03 -6.68 0.66
CA THR A 46 -6.93 -5.54 0.36
C THR A 46 -7.90 -5.26 1.51
N THR A 47 -8.44 -6.31 2.17
CA THR A 47 -9.34 -6.14 3.31
C THR A 47 -8.63 -5.45 4.46
N THR A 48 -7.40 -5.87 4.78
CA THR A 48 -6.58 -5.23 5.82
C THR A 48 -6.26 -3.78 5.47
N ILE A 49 -5.82 -3.50 4.22
CA ILE A 49 -5.56 -2.13 3.76
C ILE A 49 -6.81 -1.26 3.89
N ARG A 50 -7.98 -1.75 3.48
CA ARG A 50 -9.23 -0.98 3.59
C ARG A 50 -9.62 -0.66 5.03
N ILE A 51 -9.31 -1.55 5.99
CA ILE A 51 -9.48 -1.25 7.42
C ILE A 51 -8.52 -0.14 7.83
N LEU A 52 -7.23 -0.27 7.49
CA LEU A 52 -6.20 0.73 7.80
C LEU A 52 -6.48 2.10 7.18
N CYS A 53 -7.15 2.14 6.03
CA CYS A 53 -7.61 3.38 5.40
C CYS A 53 -8.86 3.99 6.06
N GLY A 54 -9.45 3.38 7.09
CA GLY A 54 -10.73 3.81 7.67
C GLY A 54 -11.93 3.67 6.71
N LEU A 55 -11.81 2.82 5.69
CA LEU A 55 -12.87 2.52 4.71
C LEU A 55 -13.72 1.32 5.09
N LEU A 56 -13.26 0.52 6.05
CA LEU A 56 -13.91 -0.70 6.50
C LEU A 56 -13.69 -0.85 8.01
N GLU A 57 -14.76 -0.97 8.77
CA GLU A 57 -14.68 -1.17 10.22
C GLU A 57 -14.19 -2.59 10.55
N PRO A 58 -13.24 -2.77 11.48
CA PRO A 58 -12.83 -4.08 11.97
C PRO A 58 -13.97 -4.75 12.74
N THR A 59 -13.95 -6.09 12.81
CA THR A 59 -14.88 -6.86 13.67
C THR A 59 -14.39 -6.90 15.11
N SER A 60 -13.08 -7.00 15.30
CA SER A 60 -12.39 -6.93 16.60
C SER A 60 -10.90 -6.66 16.41
N GLY A 61 -10.17 -6.47 17.51
CA GLY A 61 -8.78 -6.05 17.51
C GLY A 61 -8.65 -4.54 17.38
N GLU A 62 -7.42 -4.06 17.32
CA GLU A 62 -7.10 -2.64 17.28
C GLU A 62 -6.25 -2.33 16.05
N ALA A 63 -6.45 -1.14 15.48
CA ALA A 63 -5.57 -0.60 14.45
C ALA A 63 -5.43 0.91 14.61
N ARG A 64 -4.19 1.39 14.46
CA ARG A 64 -3.85 2.81 14.50
C ARG A 64 -3.02 3.18 13.26
N VAL A 65 -3.31 4.34 12.71
CA VAL A 65 -2.59 4.91 11.57
C VAL A 65 -2.26 6.36 11.88
N ASN A 66 -0.99 6.72 11.83
CA ASN A 66 -0.50 8.04 12.20
C ASN A 66 -1.01 8.49 13.59
N GLY A 67 -1.06 7.55 14.55
CA GLY A 67 -1.54 7.76 15.92
C GLY A 67 -3.07 7.76 16.07
N TYR A 68 -3.87 7.82 15.00
CA TYR A 68 -5.33 7.82 15.03
C TYR A 68 -5.89 6.40 15.04
N ASP A 69 -6.91 6.16 15.86
CA ASP A 69 -7.65 4.89 15.88
C ASP A 69 -8.57 4.77 14.65
N VAL A 70 -8.44 3.67 13.89
CA VAL A 70 -9.17 3.51 12.61
C VAL A 70 -10.68 3.37 12.79
N ALA A 71 -11.16 2.88 13.93
CA ALA A 71 -12.58 2.72 14.21
C ALA A 71 -13.19 4.00 14.82
N ALA A 72 -12.46 4.65 15.74
CA ALA A 72 -12.94 5.83 16.45
C ALA A 72 -12.74 7.15 15.66
N GLU A 73 -11.69 7.23 14.84
CA GLU A 73 -11.28 8.46 14.16
C GLU A 73 -11.06 8.28 12.64
N PRO A 74 -11.95 7.58 11.90
CA PRO A 74 -11.72 7.21 10.49
C PRO A 74 -11.50 8.42 9.58
N GLU A 75 -12.12 9.58 9.85
CA GLU A 75 -11.93 10.78 9.04
C GLU A 75 -10.53 11.38 9.20
N ARG A 76 -9.96 11.33 10.41
CA ARG A 76 -8.58 11.75 10.65
C ARG A 76 -7.57 10.81 9.97
N VAL A 77 -7.86 9.52 10.01
CA VAL A 77 -7.08 8.53 9.26
C VAL A 77 -7.08 8.87 7.77
N LYS A 78 -8.25 9.05 7.15
CA LYS A 78 -8.38 9.40 5.71
C LYS A 78 -7.64 10.67 5.32
N GLN A 79 -7.61 11.68 6.20
CA GLN A 79 -6.87 12.92 5.98
C GLN A 79 -5.35 12.77 6.10
N SER A 80 -4.88 11.74 6.79
CA SER A 80 -3.45 11.50 7.06
C SER A 80 -2.81 10.45 6.14
N ILE A 81 -3.56 9.89 5.20
CA ILE A 81 -3.06 8.83 4.32
C ILE A 81 -3.20 9.19 2.85
N GLY A 82 -2.27 8.70 2.03
CA GLY A 82 -2.47 8.52 0.60
C GLY A 82 -2.90 7.08 0.32
N TYR A 83 -3.92 6.89 -0.50
CA TYR A 83 -4.40 5.55 -0.85
C TYR A 83 -4.51 5.39 -2.37
N MET A 84 -3.84 4.37 -2.88
CA MET A 84 -3.96 3.93 -4.26
C MET A 84 -4.61 2.54 -4.27
N SER A 85 -5.86 2.47 -4.72
CA SER A 85 -6.60 1.21 -4.84
C SER A 85 -6.17 0.43 -6.09
N GLN A 86 -6.40 -0.87 -6.09
CA GLN A 86 -6.10 -1.78 -7.21
C GLN A 86 -6.73 -1.32 -8.54
N LYS A 87 -7.94 -0.77 -8.50
CA LYS A 87 -8.52 -0.05 -9.64
C LYS A 87 -8.25 1.42 -9.41
N PHE A 88 -7.41 2.02 -10.26
CA PHE A 88 -7.09 3.44 -10.15
C PHE A 88 -8.36 4.27 -10.05
N SER A 89 -8.47 5.07 -8.99
CA SER A 89 -9.63 5.95 -8.77
C SER A 89 -9.56 7.21 -9.63
N LEU A 90 -8.91 7.14 -10.81
CA LEU A 90 -8.80 8.25 -11.73
C LEU A 90 -10.09 8.43 -12.54
N TYR A 91 -10.39 9.67 -12.87
CA TYR A 91 -11.50 10.01 -13.76
C TYR A 91 -11.00 9.98 -15.20
N ASP A 92 -11.42 8.98 -15.95
CA ASP A 92 -11.01 8.75 -17.34
C ASP A 92 -11.47 9.88 -18.29
N ASP A 93 -12.55 10.58 -17.93
CA ASP A 93 -13.13 11.71 -18.69
C ASP A 93 -12.53 13.07 -18.30
N LEU A 94 -11.57 13.08 -17.39
CA LEU A 94 -10.77 14.25 -17.07
C LEU A 94 -9.37 14.14 -17.68
N THR A 95 -8.77 15.28 -17.97
CA THR A 95 -7.35 15.38 -18.33
C THR A 95 -6.46 15.04 -17.12
N VAL A 96 -5.18 14.85 -17.36
CA VAL A 96 -4.16 14.67 -16.30
C VAL A 96 -4.21 15.82 -15.30
N GLU A 97 -4.23 17.07 -15.77
CA GLU A 97 -4.23 18.27 -14.92
C GLU A 97 -5.55 18.41 -14.13
N GLU A 98 -6.69 18.11 -14.75
CA GLU A 98 -8.00 18.14 -14.07
C GLU A 98 -8.11 17.05 -12.99
N ASN A 99 -7.54 15.86 -13.19
CA ASN A 99 -7.45 14.86 -12.12
C ASN A 99 -6.64 15.39 -10.93
N LEU A 100 -5.46 15.96 -11.17
CA LEU A 100 -4.63 16.53 -10.11
C LEU A 100 -5.35 17.68 -9.38
N GLU A 101 -6.04 18.55 -10.11
CA GLU A 101 -6.83 19.64 -9.50
C GLU A 101 -7.96 19.07 -8.63
N PHE A 102 -8.73 18.10 -9.16
CA PHE A 102 -9.80 17.44 -8.42
C PHE A 102 -9.29 16.82 -7.11
N PHE A 103 -8.24 16.00 -7.18
CA PHE A 103 -7.70 15.37 -5.98
C PHE A 103 -7.03 16.36 -5.02
N SER A 104 -6.44 17.45 -5.52
CA SER A 104 -5.95 18.55 -4.68
C SER A 104 -7.07 19.15 -3.82
N MET A 105 -8.29 19.26 -4.38
CA MET A 105 -9.45 19.76 -3.65
C MET A 105 -9.98 18.72 -2.66
N VAL A 106 -10.09 17.46 -3.08
CA VAL A 106 -10.58 16.34 -2.24
C VAL A 106 -9.70 16.15 -1.01
N TYR A 107 -8.37 16.22 -1.16
CA TYR A 107 -7.42 16.09 -0.06
C TYR A 107 -7.19 17.38 0.72
N GLY A 108 -7.94 18.45 0.42
CA GLY A 108 -7.87 19.71 1.15
C GLY A 108 -6.54 20.44 1.03
N VAL A 109 -5.79 20.24 -0.08
CA VAL A 109 -4.54 20.97 -0.31
C VAL A 109 -4.84 22.48 -0.33
N PRO A 110 -4.16 23.30 0.49
CA PRO A 110 -4.35 24.75 0.52
C PRO A 110 -4.21 25.37 -0.87
N ARG A 111 -5.11 26.30 -1.22
CA ARG A 111 -5.20 26.88 -2.56
C ARG A 111 -3.87 27.46 -3.06
N GLU A 112 -3.13 28.08 -2.18
CA GLU A 112 -1.81 28.67 -2.42
C GLU A 112 -0.74 27.63 -2.72
N ARG A 113 -0.89 26.38 -2.24
CA ARG A 113 0.06 25.29 -2.46
C ARG A 113 -0.32 24.37 -3.62
N ARG A 114 -1.58 24.41 -4.10
CA ARG A 114 -2.08 23.45 -5.12
C ARG A 114 -1.21 23.43 -6.35
N LYS A 115 -0.88 24.58 -6.90
CA LYS A 115 -0.05 24.66 -8.11
C LYS A 115 1.33 24.01 -7.91
N GLU A 116 1.99 24.30 -6.80
CA GLU A 116 3.28 23.70 -6.45
C GLU A 116 3.19 22.17 -6.37
N ARG A 117 2.14 21.67 -5.67
CA ARG A 117 1.94 20.23 -5.47
C ARG A 117 1.57 19.49 -6.76
N GLN A 118 0.77 20.11 -7.61
CA GLN A 118 0.44 19.57 -8.94
C GLN A 118 1.68 19.51 -9.84
N GLU A 119 2.52 20.55 -9.85
CA GLU A 119 3.78 20.54 -10.59
C GLU A 119 4.74 19.47 -10.07
N PHE A 120 4.79 19.27 -8.76
CA PHE A 120 5.55 18.17 -8.16
C PHE A 120 5.03 16.83 -8.66
N ALA A 121 3.72 16.58 -8.57
CA ALA A 121 3.09 15.32 -9.00
C ALA A 121 3.29 15.06 -10.50
N LEU A 122 3.19 16.08 -11.35
CA LEU A 122 3.47 15.98 -12.79
C LEU A 122 4.91 15.56 -13.06
N ARG A 123 5.89 16.22 -12.43
CA ARG A 123 7.33 15.87 -12.59
C ARG A 123 7.59 14.45 -12.10
N MET A 124 7.12 14.09 -10.90
CA MET A 124 7.27 12.76 -10.35
C MET A 124 6.69 11.68 -11.28
N ALA A 125 5.51 11.93 -11.83
CA ALA A 125 4.86 11.01 -12.78
C ALA A 125 5.49 11.04 -14.18
N GLY A 126 6.33 12.04 -14.53
CA GLY A 126 6.87 12.29 -15.86
C GLY A 126 5.78 12.69 -16.86
N LEU A 127 4.77 13.44 -16.43
CA LEU A 127 3.56 13.80 -17.19
C LEU A 127 3.50 15.29 -17.56
N GLU A 128 4.61 16.03 -17.44
CA GLU A 128 4.66 17.48 -17.69
C GLU A 128 4.17 17.85 -19.10
N ASN A 129 4.49 17.01 -20.09
CA ASN A 129 4.11 17.23 -21.49
C ASN A 129 2.73 16.66 -21.83
N GLU A 130 2.10 15.91 -20.92
CA GLU A 130 0.83 15.21 -21.12
C GLU A 130 -0.34 15.84 -20.35
N ARG A 131 -0.15 17.03 -19.77
CA ARG A 131 -1.12 17.71 -18.87
C ARG A 131 -2.53 17.74 -19.39
N ARG A 132 -2.69 18.05 -20.69
CA ARG A 132 -3.98 18.23 -21.36
C ARG A 132 -4.54 16.96 -21.98
N LYS A 133 -3.80 15.85 -21.89
CA LYS A 133 -4.22 14.57 -22.41
C LYS A 133 -5.32 13.98 -21.53
N MET A 134 -6.32 13.43 -22.15
CA MET A 134 -7.40 12.73 -21.45
C MET A 134 -6.82 11.50 -20.75
N THR A 135 -7.23 11.26 -19.52
CA THR A 135 -6.70 10.14 -18.71
C THR A 135 -6.99 8.79 -19.35
N ARG A 136 -8.12 8.62 -20.04
CA ARG A 136 -8.43 7.38 -20.79
C ARG A 136 -7.41 7.06 -21.90
N GLU A 137 -6.71 8.05 -22.42
CA GLU A 137 -5.72 7.90 -23.50
C GLU A 137 -4.33 7.54 -23.00
N LEU A 138 -4.11 7.56 -21.66
CA LEU A 138 -2.85 7.19 -21.06
C LEU A 138 -2.65 5.67 -21.10
N ALA A 139 -1.43 5.22 -21.39
CA ALA A 139 -1.05 3.83 -21.14
C ALA A 139 -1.07 3.50 -19.65
N GLY A 140 -1.25 2.21 -19.30
CA GLY A 140 -1.43 1.75 -17.93
C GLY A 140 -0.37 2.24 -16.94
N GLY A 141 0.92 2.17 -17.31
CA GLY A 141 2.00 2.66 -16.46
C GLY A 141 2.00 4.18 -16.22
N TRP A 142 1.40 4.97 -17.13
CA TRP A 142 1.22 6.40 -16.92
C TRP A 142 0.03 6.70 -16.01
N LYS A 143 -1.09 5.95 -16.18
CA LYS A 143 -2.23 6.02 -15.24
C LYS A 143 -1.81 5.69 -13.82
N GLN A 144 -0.97 4.68 -13.66
CA GLN A 144 -0.44 4.26 -12.37
C GLN A 144 0.38 5.38 -11.69
N ARG A 145 1.31 6.03 -12.44
CA ARG A 145 2.10 7.13 -11.90
C ARG A 145 1.25 8.38 -11.62
N LEU A 146 0.24 8.64 -12.44
CA LEU A 146 -0.74 9.70 -12.15
C LEU A 146 -1.54 9.39 -10.87
N ALA A 147 -1.98 8.15 -10.69
CA ALA A 147 -2.70 7.74 -9.48
C ALA A 147 -1.85 7.90 -8.21
N LEU A 148 -0.56 7.53 -8.27
CA LEU A 148 0.38 7.80 -7.18
C LEU A 148 0.54 9.31 -6.97
N GLY A 149 0.71 10.09 -8.05
CA GLY A 149 0.79 11.55 -7.99
C GLY A 149 -0.42 12.17 -7.28
N CYS A 150 -1.62 11.70 -7.59
CA CYS A 150 -2.84 12.14 -6.91
C CYS A 150 -2.83 11.78 -5.42
N ALA A 151 -2.37 10.58 -5.07
CA ALA A 151 -2.35 10.09 -3.69
C ALA A 151 -1.35 10.84 -2.78
N VAL A 152 -0.34 11.53 -3.34
CA VAL A 152 0.70 12.23 -2.57
C VAL A 152 0.59 13.76 -2.59
N LEU A 153 -0.47 14.32 -3.19
CA LEU A 153 -0.65 15.77 -3.32
C LEU A 153 -0.62 16.53 -1.99
N HIS A 154 -1.14 15.94 -0.94
CA HIS A 154 -1.25 16.51 0.42
C HIS A 154 -0.11 16.09 1.36
N GLU A 155 0.96 15.47 0.82
CA GLU A 155 2.16 15.03 1.57
C GLU A 155 1.82 14.10 2.75
N PRO A 156 1.10 12.99 2.50
CA PRO A 156 0.68 12.12 3.58
C PRO A 156 1.87 11.42 4.26
N PRO A 157 1.87 11.30 5.61
CA PRO A 157 2.90 10.55 6.33
C PRO A 157 2.79 9.03 6.15
N VAL A 158 1.66 8.52 5.63
CA VAL A 158 1.44 7.09 5.38
C VAL A 158 0.84 6.89 3.99
N LEU A 159 1.37 5.94 3.24
CA LEU A 159 0.89 5.54 1.91
C LEU A 159 0.46 4.07 1.93
N PHE A 160 -0.75 3.81 1.45
CA PHE A 160 -1.25 2.47 1.17
C PHE A 160 -1.41 2.26 -0.33
N LEU A 161 -0.67 1.30 -0.89
CA LEU A 161 -0.64 0.99 -2.31
C LEU A 161 -1.11 -0.44 -2.52
N ASP A 162 -2.34 -0.60 -3.03
CA ASP A 162 -2.97 -1.92 -3.19
C ASP A 162 -2.75 -2.45 -4.61
N GLU A 163 -1.83 -3.41 -4.74
CA GLU A 163 -1.36 -4.02 -6.00
C GLU A 163 -0.97 -3.00 -7.08
N PRO A 164 -0.14 -1.99 -6.73
CA PRO A 164 0.09 -0.84 -7.59
C PRO A 164 0.80 -1.20 -8.91
N THR A 165 1.49 -2.32 -8.99
CA THR A 165 2.30 -2.76 -10.15
C THR A 165 1.62 -3.84 -10.98
N SER A 166 0.36 -4.19 -10.67
CA SER A 166 -0.38 -5.21 -11.38
C SER A 166 -0.63 -4.83 -12.84
N GLY A 167 -0.28 -5.73 -13.77
CA GLY A 167 -0.47 -5.51 -15.20
C GLY A 167 0.47 -4.50 -15.86
N VAL A 168 1.56 -4.12 -15.20
CA VAL A 168 2.55 -3.16 -15.70
C VAL A 168 3.81 -3.89 -16.20
N ASP A 169 4.39 -3.40 -17.27
CA ASP A 169 5.63 -3.94 -17.83
C ASP A 169 6.81 -3.81 -16.83
N PRO A 170 7.85 -4.67 -16.94
CA PRO A 170 8.94 -4.69 -15.96
C PRO A 170 9.70 -3.37 -15.83
N LEU A 171 9.86 -2.59 -16.90
CA LEU A 171 10.58 -1.32 -16.87
C LEU A 171 9.77 -0.24 -16.14
N ALA A 172 8.46 -0.15 -16.43
CA ALA A 172 7.56 0.77 -15.75
C ALA A 172 7.40 0.40 -14.26
N ARG A 173 7.38 -0.92 -13.93
CA ARG A 173 7.38 -1.42 -12.56
C ARG A 173 8.61 -0.94 -11.79
N ARG A 174 9.81 -1.09 -12.35
CA ARG A 174 11.05 -0.63 -11.70
C ARG A 174 11.01 0.88 -11.39
N ARG A 175 10.60 1.69 -12.37
CA ARG A 175 10.45 3.14 -12.17
C ARG A 175 9.42 3.50 -11.09
N PHE A 176 8.39 2.68 -10.95
CA PHE A 176 7.39 2.89 -9.90
C PHE A 176 7.96 2.59 -8.51
N TRP A 177 8.81 1.56 -8.39
CA TRP A 177 9.51 1.28 -7.13
C TRP A 177 10.51 2.38 -6.76
N ASP A 178 11.18 3.00 -7.74
CA ASP A 178 12.04 4.16 -7.49
C ASP A 178 11.23 5.30 -6.83
N LEU A 179 10.01 5.57 -7.32
CA LEU A 179 9.11 6.58 -6.71
C LEU A 179 8.68 6.20 -5.29
N ILE A 180 8.43 4.92 -5.01
CA ILE A 180 8.11 4.45 -3.66
C ILE A 180 9.27 4.73 -2.70
N TYR A 181 10.51 4.47 -3.12
CA TYR A 181 11.69 4.76 -2.32
C TYR A 181 11.85 6.25 -2.05
N GLU A 182 11.68 7.10 -3.05
CA GLU A 182 11.72 8.56 -2.87
C GLU A 182 10.71 9.03 -1.80
N MET A 183 9.50 8.47 -1.78
CA MET A 183 8.49 8.80 -0.76
C MET A 183 8.92 8.32 0.63
N ALA A 184 9.48 7.12 0.74
CA ALA A 184 9.95 6.56 2.01
C ALA A 184 11.18 7.32 2.55
N GLU A 185 12.12 7.70 1.68
CA GLU A 185 13.25 8.57 2.03
C GLU A 185 12.79 9.95 2.52
N GLY A 186 11.69 10.46 1.97
CA GLY A 186 10.99 11.66 2.46
C GLY A 186 10.32 11.49 3.82
N GLY A 187 10.35 10.28 4.40
CA GLY A 187 9.83 9.97 5.73
C GLY A 187 8.45 9.33 5.76
N ALA A 188 7.78 9.15 4.62
CA ALA A 188 6.49 8.46 4.57
C ALA A 188 6.64 6.96 4.84
N ALA A 189 5.76 6.39 5.67
CA ALA A 189 5.62 4.94 5.78
C ALA A 189 4.83 4.42 4.58
N VAL A 190 5.34 3.45 3.84
CA VAL A 190 4.70 2.93 2.64
C VAL A 190 4.37 1.45 2.81
N LEU A 191 3.09 1.10 2.76
CA LEU A 191 2.64 -0.28 2.70
C LEU A 191 2.21 -0.61 1.27
N VAL A 192 2.87 -1.61 0.68
CA VAL A 192 2.59 -2.09 -0.67
C VAL A 192 2.03 -3.50 -0.60
N SER A 193 0.82 -3.74 -1.13
CA SER A 193 0.36 -5.11 -1.34
C SER A 193 0.73 -5.60 -2.73
N THR A 194 1.10 -6.88 -2.82
CA THR A 194 1.38 -7.54 -4.09
C THR A 194 1.14 -9.05 -3.99
N HIS A 195 0.89 -9.68 -5.12
CA HIS A 195 0.90 -11.12 -5.26
C HIS A 195 2.15 -11.63 -6.00
N TYR A 196 3.02 -10.71 -6.44
CA TYR A 196 4.30 -11.03 -7.07
C TYR A 196 5.37 -11.22 -6.00
N MET A 197 5.88 -12.46 -5.87
CA MET A 197 6.86 -12.78 -4.82
C MET A 197 8.25 -12.19 -5.09
N ASP A 198 8.59 -11.89 -6.35
CA ASP A 198 9.80 -11.17 -6.74
C ASP A 198 9.83 -9.72 -6.21
N GLU A 199 8.67 -9.12 -5.96
CA GLU A 199 8.59 -7.78 -5.36
C GLU A 199 8.94 -7.75 -3.87
N ALA A 200 9.05 -8.89 -3.21
CA ALA A 200 9.54 -8.98 -1.83
C ALA A 200 10.91 -8.33 -1.66
N GLU A 201 11.78 -8.45 -2.66
CA GLU A 201 13.15 -7.92 -2.61
C GLU A 201 13.20 -6.38 -2.59
N TYR A 202 12.11 -5.72 -2.98
CA TYR A 202 11.98 -4.26 -2.91
C TYR A 202 11.51 -3.77 -1.52
N CYS A 203 11.09 -4.68 -0.63
CA CYS A 203 10.58 -4.32 0.69
C CYS A 203 11.66 -4.45 1.76
N GLY A 204 11.75 -3.47 2.66
CA GLY A 204 12.64 -3.55 3.83
C GLY A 204 12.21 -4.67 4.79
N ARG A 205 10.91 -4.77 5.05
CA ARG A 205 10.24 -5.88 5.76
C ARG A 205 8.95 -6.21 5.06
N LEU A 206 8.47 -7.43 5.29
CA LEU A 206 7.22 -7.89 4.70
C LEU A 206 6.47 -8.86 5.61
N ALA A 207 5.16 -8.93 5.40
CA ALA A 207 4.29 -9.96 5.94
C ALA A 207 3.80 -10.85 4.80
N LEU A 208 4.02 -12.15 4.93
CA LEU A 208 3.41 -13.16 4.06
C LEU A 208 2.02 -13.49 4.60
N MET A 209 0.99 -13.29 3.76
CA MET A 209 -0.40 -13.52 4.13
C MET A 209 -0.98 -14.75 3.45
N HIS A 210 -1.66 -15.57 4.22
CA HIS A 210 -2.43 -16.71 3.75
C HIS A 210 -3.72 -16.86 4.55
N ARG A 211 -4.88 -17.02 3.88
CA ARG A 211 -6.21 -17.23 4.50
C ARG A 211 -6.51 -16.27 5.65
N GLY A 212 -6.23 -14.98 5.47
CA GLY A 212 -6.50 -13.92 6.44
C GLY A 212 -5.45 -13.76 7.54
N ARG A 213 -4.41 -14.57 7.58
CA ARG A 213 -3.36 -14.56 8.62
C ARG A 213 -2.01 -14.15 8.08
N VAL A 214 -1.19 -13.58 8.95
CA VAL A 214 0.25 -13.42 8.69
C VAL A 214 0.93 -14.73 9.07
N VAL A 215 1.49 -15.42 8.06
CA VAL A 215 2.18 -16.71 8.25
C VAL A 215 3.69 -16.55 8.44
N ALA A 216 4.25 -15.40 8.01
CA ALA A 216 5.64 -15.02 8.29
C ALA A 216 5.77 -13.49 8.25
N LEU A 217 6.68 -12.95 9.05
CA LEU A 217 6.98 -11.52 9.17
C LEU A 217 8.48 -11.33 9.37
N GLY A 218 9.10 -10.48 8.56
CA GLY A 218 10.53 -10.17 8.64
C GLY A 218 11.06 -9.52 7.37
N SER A 219 12.36 -9.27 7.32
CA SER A 219 13.04 -8.90 6.07
C SER A 219 13.14 -10.10 5.12
N PRO A 220 13.29 -9.88 3.81
CA PRO A 220 13.47 -10.97 2.85
C PRO A 220 14.62 -11.92 3.23
N ALA A 221 15.72 -11.37 3.73
CA ALA A 221 16.89 -12.15 4.17
C ALA A 221 16.58 -13.01 5.40
N GLU A 222 15.91 -12.45 6.43
CA GLU A 222 15.50 -13.19 7.63
C GLU A 222 14.53 -14.32 7.29
N LEU A 223 13.56 -14.07 6.41
CA LEU A 223 12.58 -15.05 6.01
C LEU A 223 13.23 -16.22 5.25
N ARG A 224 14.14 -15.95 4.33
CA ARG A 224 14.92 -17.01 3.66
C ARG A 224 15.77 -17.82 4.64
N ALA A 225 16.41 -17.15 5.61
CA ALA A 225 17.22 -17.84 6.62
C ALA A 225 16.41 -18.80 7.53
N GLN A 226 15.13 -18.52 7.73
CA GLN A 226 14.21 -19.36 8.52
C GLN A 226 13.74 -20.63 7.77
N CYS A 227 13.90 -20.68 6.45
CA CYS A 227 13.44 -21.77 5.59
C CYS A 227 14.64 -22.46 4.95
N ALA A 228 15.11 -23.58 5.53
CA ALA A 228 16.27 -24.32 5.04
C ALA A 228 16.05 -24.77 3.57
N GLY A 229 16.97 -24.37 2.68
CA GLY A 229 16.92 -24.73 1.25
C GLY A 229 16.12 -23.77 0.37
N ALA A 230 15.39 -22.79 0.93
CA ALA A 230 14.68 -21.78 0.15
C ALA A 230 15.67 -20.87 -0.59
N ARG A 231 15.46 -20.71 -1.90
CA ARG A 231 16.26 -19.83 -2.77
C ARG A 231 15.49 -18.59 -3.18
N THR A 232 14.19 -18.71 -3.30
CA THR A 232 13.26 -17.63 -3.70
C THR A 232 12.23 -17.36 -2.61
N MET A 233 11.51 -16.25 -2.74
CA MET A 233 10.40 -15.95 -1.81
C MET A 233 9.19 -16.87 -2.06
N GLU A 234 9.05 -17.44 -3.26
CA GLU A 234 8.09 -18.51 -3.54
C GLU A 234 8.38 -19.76 -2.69
N ASP A 235 9.65 -20.17 -2.59
CA ASP A 235 10.05 -21.30 -1.75
C ASP A 235 9.74 -21.05 -0.28
N VAL A 236 10.04 -19.82 0.20
CA VAL A 236 9.73 -19.39 1.57
C VAL A 236 8.22 -19.46 1.82
N PHE A 237 7.43 -18.92 0.90
CA PHE A 237 5.98 -18.91 1.03
C PHE A 237 5.40 -20.32 1.07
N ALA A 238 5.84 -21.20 0.17
CA ALA A 238 5.43 -22.62 0.16
C ALA A 238 5.76 -23.31 1.49
N ALA A 239 6.97 -23.15 2.00
CA ALA A 239 7.38 -23.73 3.28
C ALA A 239 6.57 -23.19 4.47
N CYS A 240 6.18 -21.90 4.47
CA CYS A 240 5.34 -21.33 5.48
C CYS A 240 3.92 -21.91 5.47
N ILE A 241 3.35 -22.11 4.26
CA ILE A 241 2.01 -22.74 4.11
C ILE A 241 2.04 -24.19 4.61
N GLU A 242 3.01 -25.00 4.18
CA GLU A 242 3.13 -26.40 4.62
C GLU A 242 3.23 -26.51 6.15
N ARG A 243 3.99 -25.61 6.78
CA ARG A 243 4.11 -25.52 8.23
C ARG A 243 2.78 -25.16 8.91
N GLU A 244 2.04 -24.20 8.34
CA GLU A 244 0.73 -23.80 8.88
C GLU A 244 -0.31 -24.93 8.75
N GLU A 245 -0.32 -25.65 7.63
CA GLU A 245 -1.24 -26.78 7.41
C GLU A 245 -0.91 -27.96 8.34
N ALA A 246 0.36 -28.25 8.57
CA ALA A 246 0.80 -29.29 9.49
C ALA A 246 0.41 -29.00 10.97
N LEU A 247 0.26 -27.72 11.36
CA LEU A 247 -0.18 -27.33 12.70
C LEU A 247 -1.71 -27.41 12.90
N ARG A 248 -2.47 -27.58 11.82
CA ARG A 248 -3.94 -27.61 11.82
C ARG A 248 -4.54 -29.01 11.63
N GLY A 249 -3.74 -29.97 11.15
CA GLY A 249 -4.15 -31.37 11.00
C GLY A 249 -3.85 -32.17 12.26
#